data_602122f34a824e08c3d4072268af4f49
#
_entry.id   602122f34a824e08c3d4072268af4f49
#
_cell.length_a   1.000
_cell.length_b   1.000
_cell.length_c   1.000
_cell.angle_alpha   90.00
_cell.angle_beta   90.00
_cell.angle_gamma   90.00
#
_symmetry.space_group_name_H-M   'P 1'
#
loop_
_entity.id
_entity.type
_entity.pdbx_description
1 polymer ?
#
loop_
_entity_poly.entity_id
_entity_poly.type
_entity_poly.pdbx_seq_one_letter_code
_entity_poly.pdbx_strand_id
1 'polypeptide(L)'
;MHLSFGSNKPMNIFKGWENHTERISANWKRLVKPSDTVILPGDFSWGLKLEETKKDFEFLENLPGKKILLKGNHDLWWSTSKKLREFLDDNKFNSVDFIFNNCAVCEGYAVAGTRGWFFDDKPDPKILQREAGRMELSLSAAEKTGLPILTFLHYPCVWGDEVCEEIFSVIKRHGIKQVYHGHIHGAGVCKVKTEHDGVKFRLLSCDCVDFTPVFIV
;
A
#
# COMPACT_ATOMS: atom_id res chain seq x y z
N MET A 1 -3.55 4.72 -5.58
CA MET A 1 -3.41 5.61 -6.76
C MET A 1 -4.62 5.49 -7.70
N HIS A 2 -5.17 4.31 -7.84
CA HIS A 2 -6.34 4.03 -8.69
C HIS A 2 -6.13 4.40 -10.16
N LEU A 3 -4.95 4.06 -10.71
CA LEU A 3 -4.66 4.29 -12.12
C LEU A 3 -5.55 3.41 -13.01
N SER A 4 -5.87 3.90 -14.21
CA SER A 4 -6.77 3.23 -15.14
C SER A 4 -6.41 3.47 -16.62
N PHE A 5 -5.12 3.68 -16.93
CA PHE A 5 -4.67 3.93 -18.30
C PHE A 5 -4.88 2.74 -19.24
N GLY A 6 -4.93 1.51 -18.69
CA GLY A 6 -5.22 0.29 -19.42
C GLY A 6 -6.63 -0.26 -19.22
N SER A 7 -7.48 0.42 -18.43
CA SER A 7 -8.85 -0.01 -18.13
C SER A 7 -9.86 1.13 -18.28
N ASN A 8 -11.14 0.78 -18.42
CA ASN A 8 -12.21 1.78 -18.54
C ASN A 8 -12.88 2.04 -17.19
N LYS A 9 -12.11 2.57 -16.23
CA LYS A 9 -12.61 2.95 -14.89
C LYS A 9 -12.15 4.36 -14.52
N PRO A 10 -12.81 5.42 -15.04
CA PRO A 10 -12.40 6.79 -14.79
C PRO A 10 -12.63 7.17 -13.33
N MET A 11 -11.61 7.75 -12.69
CA MET A 11 -11.72 8.26 -11.31
C MET A 11 -12.32 9.66 -11.22
N ASN A 12 -12.35 10.40 -12.33
CA ASN A 12 -12.93 11.75 -12.40
C ASN A 12 -14.44 11.84 -12.15
N ILE A 13 -15.13 10.70 -12.08
CA ILE A 13 -16.54 10.63 -11.64
C ILE A 13 -16.69 10.87 -10.13
N PHE A 14 -15.61 10.74 -9.37
CA PHE A 14 -15.61 10.99 -7.94
C PHE A 14 -15.15 12.43 -7.68
N LYS A 15 -15.93 13.17 -6.89
CA LYS A 15 -15.61 14.56 -6.52
C LYS A 15 -14.23 14.66 -5.88
N GLY A 16 -13.38 15.53 -6.38
CA GLY A 16 -12.03 15.77 -5.90
C GLY A 16 -10.95 14.89 -6.54
N TRP A 17 -11.34 13.97 -7.44
CA TRP A 17 -10.41 13.11 -8.19
C TRP A 17 -10.13 13.59 -9.62
N GLU A 18 -10.65 14.77 -9.96
CA GLU A 18 -10.41 15.37 -11.28
C GLU A 18 -8.90 15.58 -11.49
N ASN A 19 -8.39 15.17 -12.64
CA ASN A 19 -6.97 15.26 -13.02
C ASN A 19 -6.03 14.66 -11.98
N HIS A 20 -6.45 13.57 -11.28
CA HIS A 20 -5.66 12.99 -10.19
C HIS A 20 -4.28 12.48 -10.66
N THR A 21 -4.17 11.93 -11.86
CA THR A 21 -2.91 11.44 -12.42
C THR A 21 -1.91 12.56 -12.68
N GLU A 22 -2.37 13.68 -13.21
CA GLU A 22 -1.57 14.88 -13.43
C GLU A 22 -1.12 15.49 -12.10
N ARG A 23 -2.02 15.57 -11.11
CA ARG A 23 -1.71 16.05 -9.76
C ARG A 23 -0.68 15.16 -9.07
N ILE A 24 -0.85 13.84 -9.12
CA ILE A 24 0.13 12.87 -8.62
C ILE A 24 1.49 13.11 -9.29
N SER A 25 1.52 13.16 -10.63
CA SER A 25 2.78 13.31 -11.38
C SER A 25 3.48 14.63 -11.05
N ALA A 26 2.75 15.73 -10.99
CA ALA A 26 3.31 17.05 -10.68
C ALA A 26 3.88 17.11 -9.26
N ASN A 27 3.11 16.65 -8.26
CA ASN A 27 3.55 16.63 -6.86
C ASN A 27 4.72 15.68 -6.64
N TRP A 28 4.68 14.50 -7.29
CA TRP A 28 5.74 13.51 -7.19
C TRP A 28 7.06 14.04 -7.74
N LYS A 29 7.06 14.57 -8.98
CA LYS A 29 8.27 15.14 -9.61
C LYS A 29 8.85 16.34 -8.85
N ARG A 30 8.01 17.08 -8.13
CA ARG A 30 8.44 18.21 -7.30
C ARG A 30 9.13 17.78 -6.01
N LEU A 31 8.73 16.64 -5.42
CA LEU A 31 9.13 16.25 -4.06
C LEU A 31 10.09 15.08 -4.01
N VAL A 32 9.93 14.12 -4.91
CA VAL A 32 10.68 12.84 -4.88
C VAL A 32 11.94 12.96 -5.72
N LYS A 33 13.06 12.62 -5.12
CA LYS A 33 14.39 12.56 -5.78
C LYS A 33 14.62 11.15 -6.36
N PRO A 34 15.53 10.99 -7.33
CA PRO A 34 15.89 9.68 -7.86
C PRO A 34 16.42 8.68 -6.81
N SER A 35 16.99 9.18 -5.70
CA SER A 35 17.50 8.37 -4.58
C SER A 35 16.44 7.90 -3.62
N ASP A 36 15.27 8.52 -3.61
CA ASP A 36 14.23 8.26 -2.62
C ASP A 36 13.46 6.98 -2.95
N THR A 37 12.83 6.39 -1.93
CA THR A 37 11.93 5.25 -2.07
C THR A 37 10.51 5.65 -1.67
N VAL A 38 9.55 5.36 -2.52
CA VAL A 38 8.12 5.65 -2.27
C VAL A 38 7.37 4.34 -2.04
N ILE A 39 6.64 4.27 -0.92
CA ILE A 39 5.80 3.12 -0.59
C ILE A 39 4.37 3.41 -1.03
N LEU A 40 3.78 2.49 -1.78
CA LEU A 40 2.39 2.54 -2.24
C LEU A 40 1.58 1.49 -1.48
N PRO A 41 0.75 1.89 -0.51
CA PRO A 41 0.04 0.95 0.35
C PRO A 41 -1.21 0.35 -0.30
N GLY A 42 -1.14 -0.02 -1.58
CA GLY A 42 -2.19 -0.71 -2.33
C GLY A 42 -3.09 0.20 -3.17
N ASP A 43 -4.02 -0.45 -3.89
CA ASP A 43 -4.93 0.15 -4.86
C ASP A 43 -4.18 0.98 -5.91
N PHE A 44 -3.21 0.31 -6.52
CA PHE A 44 -2.37 0.91 -7.54
C PHE A 44 -3.12 1.09 -8.86
N SER A 45 -3.75 0.02 -9.36
CA SER A 45 -4.36 -0.03 -10.69
C SER A 45 -5.74 -0.70 -10.68
N TRP A 46 -6.63 -0.23 -11.54
CA TRP A 46 -7.93 -0.82 -11.82
C TRP A 46 -7.91 -1.96 -12.85
N GLY A 47 -6.74 -2.37 -13.33
CA GLY A 47 -6.63 -3.56 -14.20
C GLY A 47 -7.22 -4.80 -13.53
N LEU A 48 -7.88 -5.65 -14.31
CA LEU A 48 -8.39 -6.95 -13.85
C LEU A 48 -7.35 -8.04 -14.03
N LYS A 49 -6.49 -7.89 -15.05
CA LYS A 49 -5.38 -8.79 -15.38
C LYS A 49 -4.07 -8.03 -15.37
N LEU A 50 -2.98 -8.74 -15.14
CA LEU A 50 -1.65 -8.15 -15.04
C LEU A 50 -1.25 -7.39 -16.31
N GLU A 51 -1.59 -7.93 -17.47
CA GLU A 51 -1.29 -7.32 -18.77
C GLU A 51 -2.00 -5.96 -18.99
N GLU A 52 -3.18 -5.79 -18.40
CA GLU A 52 -3.95 -4.55 -18.47
C GLU A 52 -3.30 -3.41 -17.67
N THR A 53 -2.44 -3.73 -16.70
CA THR A 53 -1.77 -2.74 -15.85
C THR A 53 -0.51 -2.15 -16.48
N LYS A 54 -0.09 -2.63 -17.66
CA LYS A 54 1.18 -2.22 -18.28
C LYS A 54 1.33 -0.70 -18.38
N LYS A 55 0.31 0.00 -18.87
CA LYS A 55 0.34 1.47 -18.99
C LYS A 55 0.40 2.18 -17.63
N ASP A 56 -0.19 1.59 -16.60
CA ASP A 56 -0.13 2.12 -15.24
C ASP A 56 1.28 1.95 -14.66
N PHE A 57 1.93 0.82 -14.93
CA PHE A 57 3.34 0.61 -14.57
C PHE A 57 4.30 1.49 -15.39
N GLU A 58 4.03 1.73 -16.68
CA GLU A 58 4.79 2.68 -17.50
C GLU A 58 4.72 4.10 -16.91
N PHE A 59 3.52 4.53 -16.48
CA PHE A 59 3.37 5.80 -15.78
C PHE A 59 4.21 5.84 -14.49
N LEU A 60 4.15 4.79 -13.68
CA LEU A 60 4.89 4.70 -12.42
C LEU A 60 6.41 4.67 -12.64
N GLU A 61 6.90 3.91 -13.64
CA GLU A 61 8.33 3.81 -13.96
C GLU A 61 8.91 5.16 -14.37
N ASN A 62 8.13 6.00 -15.06
CA ASN A 62 8.54 7.35 -15.48
C ASN A 62 8.57 8.38 -14.33
N LEU A 63 8.15 8.02 -13.12
CA LEU A 63 8.27 8.88 -11.94
C LEU A 63 9.62 8.61 -11.24
N PRO A 64 10.27 9.64 -10.66
CA PRO A 64 11.56 9.48 -9.98
C PRO A 64 11.46 8.61 -8.71
N GLY A 65 12.60 8.05 -8.31
CA GLY A 65 12.75 7.23 -7.11
C GLY A 65 12.37 5.76 -7.29
N LYS A 66 12.67 4.93 -6.30
CA LYS A 66 12.22 3.53 -6.23
C LYS A 66 10.78 3.47 -5.72
N LYS A 67 10.03 2.46 -6.13
CA LYS A 67 8.64 2.25 -5.72
C LYS A 67 8.48 0.85 -5.13
N ILE A 68 7.84 0.76 -3.97
CA ILE A 68 7.51 -0.51 -3.34
C ILE A 68 6.00 -0.58 -3.18
N LEU A 69 5.39 -1.57 -3.84
CA LEU A 69 3.94 -1.75 -3.83
C LEU A 69 3.52 -2.77 -2.78
N LEU A 70 2.42 -2.48 -2.09
CA LEU A 70 1.60 -3.47 -1.40
C LEU A 70 0.34 -3.74 -2.20
N LYS A 71 -0.26 -4.91 -2.00
CA LYS A 71 -1.55 -5.23 -2.61
C LYS A 71 -2.69 -4.48 -1.92
N GLY A 72 -3.58 -3.85 -2.70
CA GLY A 72 -4.88 -3.36 -2.25
C GLY A 72 -6.04 -4.32 -2.59
N ASN A 73 -7.26 -3.92 -2.29
CA ASN A 73 -8.44 -4.72 -2.60
C ASN A 73 -8.86 -4.59 -4.08
N HIS A 74 -8.57 -3.46 -4.70
CA HIS A 74 -8.82 -3.24 -6.13
C HIS A 74 -7.71 -3.77 -7.04
N ASP A 75 -6.55 -4.18 -6.50
CA ASP A 75 -5.48 -4.80 -7.28
C ASP A 75 -5.83 -6.26 -7.63
N LEU A 76 -6.91 -6.47 -8.42
CA LEU A 76 -7.38 -7.79 -8.85
C LEU A 76 -6.39 -8.49 -9.78
N TRP A 77 -5.60 -7.72 -10.50
CA TRP A 77 -4.50 -8.16 -11.36
C TRP A 77 -3.35 -8.85 -10.61
N TRP A 78 -3.27 -8.66 -9.28
CA TRP A 78 -2.16 -9.16 -8.46
C TRP A 78 -2.08 -10.68 -8.51
N SER A 79 -0.92 -11.17 -8.94
CA SER A 79 -0.66 -12.59 -9.19
C SER A 79 0.34 -13.17 -8.19
N THR A 80 0.97 -14.30 -8.52
CA THR A 80 2.06 -14.89 -7.72
C THR A 80 3.31 -14.02 -7.81
N SER A 81 4.17 -14.07 -6.79
CA SER A 81 5.45 -13.32 -6.81
C SER A 81 6.28 -13.62 -8.06
N LYS A 82 6.30 -14.88 -8.52
CA LYS A 82 7.02 -15.27 -9.73
C LYS A 82 6.49 -14.52 -10.95
N LYS A 83 5.16 -14.56 -11.19
CA LYS A 83 4.56 -13.87 -12.34
C LYS A 83 4.71 -12.36 -12.28
N LEU A 84 4.64 -11.77 -11.08
CA LEU A 84 4.88 -10.33 -10.91
C LEU A 84 6.32 -9.97 -11.25
N ARG A 85 7.31 -10.75 -10.79
CA ARG A 85 8.72 -10.55 -11.15
C ARG A 85 8.93 -10.64 -12.65
N GLU A 86 8.50 -11.74 -13.26
CA GLU A 86 8.61 -11.94 -14.71
C GLU A 86 7.99 -10.77 -15.47
N PHE A 87 6.82 -10.29 -15.08
CA PHE A 87 6.17 -9.15 -15.72
C PHE A 87 6.98 -7.85 -15.58
N LEU A 88 7.54 -7.55 -14.39
CA LEU A 88 8.36 -6.37 -14.18
C LEU A 88 9.65 -6.44 -15.01
N ASP A 89 10.32 -7.60 -15.02
CA ASP A 89 11.58 -7.83 -15.74
C ASP A 89 11.38 -7.75 -17.27
N ASP A 90 10.36 -8.42 -17.80
CA ASP A 90 10.04 -8.43 -19.24
C ASP A 90 9.70 -7.03 -19.79
N ASN A 91 9.08 -6.20 -18.96
CA ASN A 91 8.73 -4.82 -19.33
C ASN A 91 9.78 -3.79 -18.89
N LYS A 92 10.88 -4.19 -18.25
CA LYS A 92 11.98 -3.33 -17.77
C LYS A 92 11.50 -2.26 -16.76
N PHE A 93 10.56 -2.61 -15.89
CA PHE A 93 10.12 -1.77 -14.77
C PHE A 93 11.09 -1.92 -13.60
N ASN A 94 12.30 -1.35 -13.77
CA ASN A 94 13.44 -1.59 -12.88
C ASN A 94 13.35 -0.81 -11.55
N SER A 95 12.54 0.24 -11.51
CA SER A 95 12.36 1.07 -10.30
C SER A 95 11.23 0.57 -9.40
N VAL A 96 10.52 -0.50 -9.80
CA VAL A 96 9.34 -1.01 -9.09
C VAL A 96 9.64 -2.36 -8.44
N ASP A 97 9.28 -2.48 -7.16
CA ASP A 97 9.31 -3.72 -6.39
C ASP A 97 8.00 -3.89 -5.61
N PHE A 98 7.82 -4.99 -4.90
CA PHE A 98 6.61 -5.27 -4.13
C PHE A 98 6.89 -6.09 -2.88
N ILE A 99 6.02 -5.94 -1.87
CA ILE A 99 6.00 -6.77 -0.67
C ILE A 99 4.91 -7.83 -0.81
N PHE A 100 5.33 -9.10 -0.66
CA PHE A 100 4.43 -10.26 -0.69
C PHE A 100 4.93 -11.36 0.25
N ASN A 101 4.54 -11.30 1.51
CA ASN A 101 4.99 -12.17 2.62
C ASN A 101 6.50 -12.05 2.92
N ASN A 102 7.12 -10.95 2.56
CA ASN A 102 8.52 -10.61 2.79
C ASN A 102 8.61 -9.18 3.30
N CYS A 103 9.82 -8.66 3.45
CA CYS A 103 10.08 -7.23 3.63
C CYS A 103 10.94 -6.70 2.49
N ALA A 104 10.96 -5.38 2.34
CA ALA A 104 11.91 -4.68 1.49
C ALA A 104 12.86 -3.85 2.39
N VAL A 105 14.13 -3.74 1.99
CA VAL A 105 15.11 -2.89 2.68
C VAL A 105 15.39 -1.66 1.83
N CYS A 106 15.22 -0.49 2.39
CA CYS A 106 15.53 0.78 1.75
C CYS A 106 15.98 1.83 2.77
N GLU A 107 16.98 2.61 2.42
CA GLU A 107 17.44 3.80 3.17
C GLU A 107 17.66 3.54 4.69
N GLY A 108 18.13 2.33 5.06
CA GLY A 108 18.39 1.95 6.45
C GLY A 108 17.16 1.50 7.24
N TYR A 109 16.03 1.26 6.57
CA TYR A 109 14.79 0.75 7.15
C TYR A 109 14.37 -0.56 6.51
N ALA A 110 13.68 -1.40 7.28
CA ALA A 110 12.95 -2.56 6.79
C ALA A 110 11.47 -2.18 6.65
N VAL A 111 10.95 -2.24 5.42
CA VAL A 111 9.54 -1.98 5.12
C VAL A 111 8.79 -3.29 5.13
N ALA A 112 7.82 -3.42 6.02
CA ALA A 112 6.96 -4.60 6.17
C ALA A 112 5.49 -4.24 6.00
N GLY A 113 4.70 -5.21 5.58
CA GLY A 113 3.26 -4.97 5.46
C GLY A 113 2.51 -6.04 4.67
N THR A 114 1.20 -5.89 4.66
CA THR A 114 0.27 -6.73 3.90
C THR A 114 -0.97 -5.93 3.52
N ARG A 115 -1.84 -6.56 2.72
CA ARG A 115 -3.14 -5.97 2.41
C ARG A 115 -3.96 -5.71 3.68
N GLY A 116 -3.89 -6.59 4.67
CA GLY A 116 -4.79 -6.55 5.81
C GLY A 116 -6.21 -6.97 5.46
N TRP A 117 -7.16 -6.61 6.30
CA TRP A 117 -8.58 -6.85 6.09
C TRP A 117 -9.41 -5.74 6.71
N PHE A 118 -10.56 -5.44 6.11
CA PHE A 118 -11.50 -4.41 6.55
C PHE A 118 -12.89 -5.00 6.84
N PHE A 119 -13.72 -4.26 7.57
CA PHE A 119 -15.02 -4.69 8.14
C PHE A 119 -16.22 -4.49 7.21
N ASP A 120 -16.05 -4.56 5.89
CA ASP A 120 -17.12 -4.32 4.91
C ASP A 120 -18.25 -5.37 5.00
N ASP A 121 -17.90 -6.62 5.42
CA ASP A 121 -18.81 -7.74 5.60
C ASP A 121 -18.32 -8.63 6.75
N LYS A 122 -19.13 -9.60 7.17
CA LYS A 122 -18.67 -10.64 8.12
C LYS A 122 -17.52 -11.41 7.47
N PRO A 123 -16.26 -11.15 7.85
CA PRO A 123 -15.13 -11.75 7.17
C PRO A 123 -15.10 -13.25 7.49
N ASP A 124 -14.81 -14.08 6.48
CA ASP A 124 -14.46 -15.47 6.72
C ASP A 124 -13.23 -15.53 7.65
N PRO A 125 -13.32 -16.17 8.83
CA PRO A 125 -12.19 -16.30 9.75
C PRO A 125 -10.92 -16.83 9.10
N LYS A 126 -11.03 -17.69 8.08
CA LYS A 126 -9.89 -18.19 7.30
C LYS A 126 -9.16 -17.08 6.54
N ILE A 127 -9.89 -16.07 6.08
CA ILE A 127 -9.28 -14.91 5.41
C ILE A 127 -8.51 -14.07 6.42
N LEU A 128 -9.10 -13.80 7.59
CA LEU A 128 -8.44 -13.04 8.66
C LEU A 128 -7.16 -13.73 9.13
N GLN A 129 -7.23 -15.03 9.43
CA GLN A 129 -6.06 -15.81 9.83
C GLN A 129 -4.96 -15.82 8.76
N ARG A 130 -5.34 -15.90 7.47
CA ARG A 130 -4.40 -15.82 6.37
C ARG A 130 -3.72 -14.46 6.28
N GLU A 131 -4.44 -13.36 6.43
CA GLU A 131 -3.86 -12.01 6.40
C GLU A 131 -3.00 -11.75 7.65
N ALA A 132 -3.40 -12.23 8.83
CA ALA A 132 -2.57 -12.22 10.03
C ALA A 132 -1.26 -13.02 9.84
N GLY A 133 -1.34 -14.21 9.24
CA GLY A 133 -0.16 -15.02 8.90
C GLY A 133 0.77 -14.33 7.90
N ARG A 134 0.24 -13.59 6.94
CA ARG A 134 1.04 -12.78 6.00
C ARG A 134 1.74 -11.62 6.70
N MET A 135 1.04 -10.96 7.65
CA MET A 135 1.63 -9.90 8.45
C MET A 135 2.77 -10.43 9.31
N GLU A 136 2.56 -11.58 9.98
CA GLU A 136 3.58 -12.30 10.76
C GLU A 136 4.83 -12.59 9.92
N LEU A 137 4.66 -13.14 8.70
CA LEU A 137 5.77 -13.45 7.80
C LEU A 137 6.54 -12.18 7.41
N SER A 138 5.83 -11.10 7.10
CA SER A 138 6.44 -9.84 6.67
C SER A 138 7.22 -9.18 7.80
N LEU A 139 6.64 -9.10 9.01
CA LEU A 139 7.31 -8.52 10.18
C LEU A 139 8.50 -9.40 10.64
N SER A 140 8.33 -10.72 10.69
CA SER A 140 9.44 -11.64 11.03
C SER A 140 10.60 -11.55 10.03
N ALA A 141 10.32 -11.30 8.75
CA ALA A 141 11.36 -11.04 7.75
C ALA A 141 12.07 -9.71 8.01
N ALA A 142 11.32 -8.67 8.38
CA ALA A 142 11.88 -7.36 8.71
C ALA A 142 12.76 -7.40 9.98
N GLU A 143 12.34 -8.08 11.03
CA GLU A 143 13.12 -8.23 12.27
C GLU A 143 14.50 -8.89 12.03
N LYS A 144 14.57 -9.87 11.13
CA LYS A 144 15.82 -10.54 10.76
C LYS A 144 16.84 -9.59 10.13
N THR A 145 16.44 -8.43 9.64
CA THR A 145 17.36 -7.42 9.09
C THR A 145 18.09 -6.64 10.19
N GLY A 146 17.56 -6.60 11.41
CA GLY A 146 18.07 -5.76 12.50
C GLY A 146 17.84 -4.27 12.31
N LEU A 147 17.11 -3.86 11.28
CA LEU A 147 16.84 -2.45 10.97
C LEU A 147 15.54 -1.97 11.64
N PRO A 148 15.39 -0.64 11.84
CA PRO A 148 14.09 -0.06 12.22
C PRO A 148 13.01 -0.44 11.21
N ILE A 149 11.81 -0.80 11.71
CA ILE A 149 10.73 -1.32 10.89
C ILE A 149 9.72 -0.20 10.60
N LEU A 150 9.39 -0.01 9.32
CA LEU A 150 8.27 0.80 8.84
C LEU A 150 7.14 -0.15 8.42
N THR A 151 5.98 -0.01 9.03
CA THR A 151 4.86 -0.95 8.85
C THR A 151 3.73 -0.32 8.06
N PHE A 152 3.32 -1.00 6.99
CA PHE A 152 2.26 -0.55 6.08
C PHE A 152 1.15 -1.59 5.95
N LEU A 153 -0.08 -1.13 5.91
CA LEU A 153 -1.27 -1.89 5.57
C LEU A 153 -2.03 -1.21 4.43
N HIS A 154 -2.75 -1.98 3.62
CA HIS A 154 -3.76 -1.37 2.77
C HIS A 154 -5.01 -1.05 3.58
N TYR A 155 -5.66 -2.05 4.13
CA TYR A 155 -6.78 -1.87 5.05
C TYR A 155 -6.30 -1.43 6.44
N PRO A 156 -6.97 -0.46 7.10
CA PRO A 156 -6.72 -0.24 8.52
C PRO A 156 -7.14 -1.46 9.33
N CYS A 157 -6.36 -1.83 10.34
CA CYS A 157 -6.76 -2.87 11.29
C CYS A 157 -7.59 -2.32 12.46
N VAL A 158 -7.74 -1.01 12.57
CA VAL A 158 -8.60 -0.31 13.54
C VAL A 158 -9.39 0.78 12.80
N TRP A 159 -10.72 0.77 12.92
CA TRP A 159 -11.57 1.75 12.28
C TRP A 159 -12.86 1.97 13.07
N GLY A 160 -13.11 3.22 13.46
CA GLY A 160 -14.20 3.50 14.41
C GLY A 160 -13.96 2.77 15.73
N ASP A 161 -14.90 1.96 16.17
CA ASP A 161 -14.80 1.15 17.39
C ASP A 161 -14.46 -0.33 17.09
N GLU A 162 -14.18 -0.65 15.82
CA GLU A 162 -13.88 -2.01 15.38
C GLU A 162 -12.37 -2.24 15.28
N VAL A 163 -11.93 -3.39 15.76
CA VAL A 163 -10.52 -3.84 15.72
C VAL A 163 -10.45 -5.21 15.06
N CYS A 164 -9.60 -5.36 14.07
CA CYS A 164 -9.23 -6.66 13.52
C CYS A 164 -8.17 -7.30 14.43
N GLU A 165 -8.61 -8.02 15.45
CA GLU A 165 -7.75 -8.57 16.50
C GLU A 165 -6.68 -9.51 15.95
N GLU A 166 -7.00 -10.27 14.90
CA GLU A 166 -6.06 -11.20 14.29
C GLU A 166 -4.82 -10.47 13.74
N ILE A 167 -5.00 -9.31 13.11
CA ILE A 167 -3.88 -8.52 12.55
C ILE A 167 -3.28 -7.63 13.64
N PHE A 168 -4.12 -7.00 14.46
CA PHE A 168 -3.67 -6.07 15.48
C PHE A 168 -2.79 -6.77 16.54
N SER A 169 -3.15 -7.99 16.96
CA SER A 169 -2.33 -8.79 17.89
C SER A 169 -0.95 -9.13 17.33
N VAL A 170 -0.82 -9.37 16.01
CA VAL A 170 0.47 -9.55 15.35
C VAL A 170 1.31 -8.27 15.47
N ILE A 171 0.75 -7.13 15.13
CA ILE A 171 1.39 -5.81 15.22
C ILE A 171 1.91 -5.55 16.65
N LYS A 172 1.09 -5.86 17.64
CA LYS A 172 1.45 -5.70 19.07
C LYS A 172 2.59 -6.63 19.50
N ARG A 173 2.54 -7.92 19.12
CA ARG A 173 3.60 -8.90 19.46
C ARG A 173 4.96 -8.51 18.94
N HIS A 174 5.02 -7.93 17.74
CA HIS A 174 6.24 -7.41 17.12
C HIS A 174 6.64 -6.01 17.63
N GLY A 175 5.95 -5.48 18.64
CA GLY A 175 6.29 -4.21 19.27
C GLY A 175 6.15 -2.98 18.36
N ILE A 176 5.42 -3.10 17.27
CA ILE A 176 5.21 -1.99 16.32
C ILE A 176 4.43 -0.86 17.00
N LYS A 177 4.93 0.37 16.85
CA LYS A 177 4.35 1.58 17.45
C LYS A 177 3.70 2.51 16.43
N GLN A 178 3.97 2.32 15.14
CA GLN A 178 3.43 3.16 14.06
C GLN A 178 3.03 2.29 12.87
N VAL A 179 1.82 2.48 12.38
CA VAL A 179 1.27 1.84 11.17
C VAL A 179 0.78 2.91 10.21
N TYR A 180 1.15 2.77 8.95
CA TYR A 180 0.66 3.57 7.84
C TYR A 180 -0.35 2.75 7.04
N HIS A 181 -1.45 3.36 6.59
CA HIS A 181 -2.46 2.63 5.83
C HIS A 181 -3.13 3.49 4.76
N GLY A 182 -3.78 2.84 3.81
CA GLY A 182 -4.58 3.44 2.76
C GLY A 182 -6.07 3.12 2.91
N HIS A 183 -6.71 2.79 1.79
CA HIS A 183 -8.06 2.29 1.62
C HIS A 183 -9.19 3.29 1.90
N ILE A 184 -9.14 4.03 3.00
CA ILE A 184 -10.24 4.91 3.42
C ILE A 184 -10.23 6.20 2.61
N HIS A 185 -11.37 6.52 2.00
CA HIS A 185 -11.58 7.70 1.18
C HIS A 185 -12.85 8.46 1.60
N GLY A 186 -12.92 9.75 1.26
CA GLY A 186 -14.11 10.58 1.40
C GLY A 186 -14.68 10.60 2.82
N ALA A 187 -15.97 10.34 2.97
CA ALA A 187 -16.67 10.42 4.26
C ALA A 187 -16.16 9.41 5.31
N GLY A 188 -15.54 8.30 4.88
CA GLY A 188 -14.99 7.30 5.80
C GLY A 188 -13.85 7.81 6.68
N VAL A 189 -13.20 8.89 6.27
CA VAL A 189 -12.05 9.50 6.95
C VAL A 189 -12.39 9.96 8.37
N CYS A 190 -13.64 10.38 8.63
CA CYS A 190 -14.07 10.83 9.96
C CYS A 190 -14.01 9.73 11.04
N LYS A 191 -13.96 8.45 10.65
CA LYS A 191 -13.85 7.29 11.55
C LYS A 191 -12.42 6.77 11.70
N VAL A 192 -11.44 7.36 11.01
CA VAL A 192 -10.05 6.92 11.08
C VAL A 192 -9.50 7.21 12.47
N LYS A 193 -9.02 6.18 13.14
CA LYS A 193 -8.31 6.33 14.42
C LYS A 193 -6.87 6.72 14.15
N THR A 194 -6.37 7.66 14.93
CA THR A 194 -4.96 8.08 14.92
C THR A 194 -4.12 7.32 15.92
N GLU A 195 -4.77 6.67 16.92
CA GLU A 195 -4.13 5.85 17.92
C GLU A 195 -5.10 4.82 18.50
N HIS A 196 -4.60 3.62 18.80
CA HIS A 196 -5.31 2.58 19.53
C HIS A 196 -4.30 1.72 20.30
N ASP A 197 -4.51 1.53 21.60
CA ASP A 197 -3.68 0.71 22.49
C ASP A 197 -2.16 0.92 22.33
N GLY A 198 -1.73 2.18 22.26
CA GLY A 198 -0.33 2.59 22.15
C GLY A 198 0.30 2.38 20.77
N VAL A 199 -0.50 2.07 19.75
CA VAL A 199 -0.09 2.04 18.34
C VAL A 199 -0.70 3.24 17.62
N LYS A 200 0.14 4.04 16.96
CA LYS A 200 -0.29 5.18 16.14
C LYS A 200 -0.62 4.73 14.73
N PHE A 201 -1.63 5.35 14.14
CA PHE A 201 -2.09 5.10 12.76
C PHE A 201 -2.06 6.38 11.94
N ARG A 202 -1.58 6.27 10.70
CA ARG A 202 -1.59 7.39 9.75
C ARG A 202 -2.17 6.97 8.42
N LEU A 203 -3.26 7.63 8.03
CA LEU A 203 -3.89 7.44 6.73
C LEU A 203 -3.06 8.12 5.62
N LEU A 204 -2.85 7.39 4.52
CA LEU A 204 -2.10 7.84 3.34
C LEU A 204 -2.91 7.72 2.04
N SER A 205 -4.24 7.67 2.10
CA SER A 205 -5.07 7.68 0.90
C SER A 205 -4.86 8.95 0.07
N CYS A 206 -4.78 8.81 -1.24
CA CYS A 206 -4.35 9.89 -2.15
C CYS A 206 -5.17 11.17 -2.00
N ASP A 207 -6.49 11.07 -1.89
CA ASP A 207 -7.37 12.22 -1.67
C ASP A 207 -7.15 12.90 -0.30
N CYS A 208 -6.79 12.12 0.71
CA CYS A 208 -6.53 12.63 2.06
C CYS A 208 -5.20 13.37 2.17
N VAL A 209 -4.23 13.05 1.31
CA VAL A 209 -2.91 13.71 1.25
C VAL A 209 -2.79 14.64 0.04
N ASP A 210 -3.91 15.04 -0.53
CA ASP A 210 -3.99 15.94 -1.72
C ASP A 210 -3.10 15.47 -2.88
N PHE A 211 -3.10 14.15 -3.14
CA PHE A 211 -2.30 13.48 -4.19
C PHE A 211 -0.80 13.82 -4.11
N THR A 212 -0.30 14.00 -2.91
CA THR A 212 1.07 14.46 -2.63
C THR A 212 1.82 13.35 -1.86
N PRO A 213 3.03 12.94 -2.30
CA PRO A 213 3.88 12.07 -1.51
C PRO A 213 4.17 12.67 -0.14
N VAL A 214 4.06 11.83 0.89
CA VAL A 214 4.24 12.25 2.28
C VAL A 214 5.59 11.75 2.78
N PHE A 215 6.40 12.66 3.31
CA PHE A 215 7.65 12.30 3.96
C PHE A 215 7.40 11.50 5.24
N ILE A 216 8.11 10.38 5.39
CA ILE A 216 7.99 9.47 6.53
C ILE A 216 9.25 9.52 7.41
N VAL A 217 10.42 9.38 6.81
CA VAL A 217 11.73 9.32 7.50
C VAL A 217 12.79 10.00 6.67
#